data_9322ab8bfa14499c9dc980dd1351541d
#
_entry.id   9322ab8bfa14499c9dc980dd1351541d
#
_cell.length_a   1.000
_cell.length_b   1.000
_cell.length_c   1.000
_cell.angle_alpha   90.00
_cell.angle_beta   90.00
_cell.angle_gamma   90.00
#
_symmetry.space_group_name_H-M   'P 1'
#
loop_
_entity.id
_entity.type
_entity.pdbx_description
1 polymer ?
#
loop_
_entity_poly.entity_id
_entity_poly.type
_entity_poly.pdbx_seq_one_letter_code
_entity_poly.pdbx_strand_id
1 'polypeptide(L)'
;MHVHSWLYAQFVDLTVPFFCSDSATVESQEEEDVYSQYPIGPGLQLSRAEEAHSHVEELLKIEEQKFIISETRLIDLFRGRCQEPGCASECTVKSKSVGCTMELWWKCQNGHKGKWQSSEEYGGMYSNNLQFSSALLLSGNNHSKIELMSRFLGLSCPSRASFLRVQKFYCVPAIDEWWEWMRTNIISLIGTLDLVVSGDGQSDSPGHSAKYLTYFVMVTDALQEYIVHLEYMDKREVGGKSPNMEKEALKRSIEKLKLLVNLKEVVTDASSSIIKMMGTTFYYSIL
;
A
#
# COMPACT_ATOMS: atom_id res chain seq x y z
N MET A 1 7.17 -12.56 7.99
CA MET A 1 8.11 -11.44 8.09
C MET A 1 8.40 -10.83 6.71
N HIS A 2 8.82 -11.59 5.69
CA HIS A 2 9.21 -11.06 4.37
C HIS A 2 8.15 -10.25 3.59
N VAL A 3 6.86 -10.58 3.72
CA VAL A 3 5.77 -9.89 3.02
C VAL A 3 5.55 -8.47 3.55
N HIS A 4 5.69 -8.27 4.84
CA HIS A 4 5.56 -6.95 5.47
C HIS A 4 6.66 -5.99 5.03
N SER A 5 7.91 -6.44 4.96
CA SER A 5 9.05 -5.63 4.51
C SER A 5 8.86 -5.15 3.06
N TRP A 6 8.36 -6.02 2.18
CA TRP A 6 8.10 -5.67 0.78
C TRP A 6 6.99 -4.62 0.63
N LEU A 7 5.86 -4.82 1.30
CA LEU A 7 4.78 -3.84 1.29
C LEU A 7 5.22 -2.50 1.89
N TYR A 8 6.04 -2.53 2.94
CA TYR A 8 6.61 -1.35 3.57
C TYR A 8 7.49 -0.53 2.59
N ALA A 9 8.39 -1.19 1.85
CA ALA A 9 9.22 -0.52 0.85
C ALA A 9 8.38 0.15 -0.26
N GLN A 10 7.32 -0.51 -0.75
CA GLN A 10 6.38 0.08 -1.71
C GLN A 10 5.65 1.31 -1.16
N PHE A 11 5.34 1.34 0.13
CA PHE A 11 4.70 2.51 0.76
C PHE A 11 5.65 3.69 0.89
N VAL A 12 6.90 3.48 1.23
CA VAL A 12 7.91 4.54 1.32
C VAL A 12 8.09 5.22 -0.03
N ASP A 13 8.24 4.44 -1.11
CA ASP A 13 8.39 4.98 -2.47
C ASP A 13 7.16 5.74 -2.99
N LEU A 14 5.94 5.33 -2.57
CA LEU A 14 4.71 6.00 -3.00
C LEU A 14 4.40 7.27 -2.22
N THR A 15 4.94 7.45 -1.04
CA THR A 15 4.64 8.62 -0.19
C THR A 15 5.61 9.78 -0.39
N VAL A 16 6.82 9.52 -0.86
CA VAL A 16 7.83 10.55 -1.14
C VAL A 16 7.37 11.56 -2.22
N PRO A 17 6.68 11.18 -3.32
CA PRO A 17 6.20 12.14 -4.32
C PRO A 17 4.94 12.92 -3.91
N PHE A 18 4.15 12.42 -2.94
CA PHE A 18 2.91 13.08 -2.54
C PHE A 18 3.13 14.33 -1.68
N PHE A 19 4.31 14.48 -1.12
CA PHE A 19 4.67 15.63 -0.26
C PHE A 19 5.45 16.74 -1.00
N CYS A 20 5.72 16.56 -2.30
CA CYS A 20 6.29 17.59 -3.15
C CYS A 20 5.34 17.94 -4.31
N SER A 21 4.34 18.77 -4.07
CA SER A 21 3.71 19.55 -5.12
C SER A 21 4.32 20.93 -5.07
N ASP A 22 5.22 21.26 -6.03
CA ASP A 22 5.05 22.39 -6.93
C ASP A 22 6.26 22.56 -7.86
N SER A 23 5.93 22.59 -9.14
CA SER A 23 6.56 23.32 -10.23
C SER A 23 8.00 23.81 -10.02
N ALA A 24 8.97 23.03 -10.47
CA ALA A 24 10.19 23.57 -11.06
C ALA A 24 10.77 22.54 -12.05
N THR A 25 10.90 22.96 -13.29
CA THR A 25 11.73 22.31 -14.31
C THR A 25 13.13 22.09 -13.74
N VAL A 26 13.50 20.85 -13.51
CA VAL A 26 14.86 20.48 -13.09
C VAL A 26 15.57 19.82 -14.26
N GLU A 27 16.59 20.52 -14.73
CA GLU A 27 17.65 19.97 -15.54
C GLU A 27 18.36 18.83 -14.79
N SER A 28 18.75 17.82 -15.55
CA SER A 28 19.49 16.64 -15.10
C SER A 28 20.76 17.01 -14.32
N GLN A 29 20.77 16.78 -13.03
CA GLN A 29 21.98 16.63 -12.22
C GLN A 29 21.87 15.35 -11.38
N GLU A 30 22.98 14.65 -11.35
CA GLU A 30 23.33 13.39 -10.76
C GLU A 30 22.59 13.03 -9.45
N GLU A 31 21.93 11.86 -9.46
CA GLU A 31 21.31 11.22 -8.31
C GLU A 31 22.41 10.77 -7.32
N GLU A 32 22.81 11.63 -6.39
CA GLU A 32 23.56 11.24 -5.20
C GLU A 32 22.63 11.23 -3.98
N ASP A 33 22.45 10.03 -3.41
CA ASP A 33 22.05 9.70 -2.03
C ASP A 33 20.97 10.57 -1.33
N VAL A 34 19.73 10.48 -1.75
CA VAL A 34 18.57 10.99 -0.96
C VAL A 34 18.17 10.02 0.16
N TYR A 35 18.58 8.76 0.11
CA TYR A 35 18.15 7.71 1.06
C TYR A 35 18.88 7.70 2.41
N SER A 36 19.93 8.50 2.60
CA SER A 36 20.73 8.50 3.85
C SER A 36 20.12 9.29 5.00
N GLN A 37 19.02 10.01 4.81
CA GLN A 37 18.47 10.94 5.82
C GLN A 37 17.24 10.42 6.58
N TYR A 38 16.71 9.24 6.27
CA TYR A 38 15.55 8.71 6.97
C TYR A 38 15.95 7.66 8.01
N PRO A 39 15.62 7.86 9.29
CA PRO A 39 15.92 6.87 10.32
C PRO A 39 15.09 5.59 10.09
N ILE A 40 15.78 4.47 9.92
CA ILE A 40 15.19 3.14 9.87
C ILE A 40 14.53 2.89 11.23
N GLY A 41 13.21 2.56 11.23
CA GLY A 41 12.41 2.41 12.44
C GLY A 41 12.91 1.33 13.41
N PRO A 42 12.56 1.43 14.70
CA PRO A 42 13.05 0.55 15.78
C PRO A 42 12.30 -0.78 15.79
N GLY A 43 12.68 -1.70 14.93
CA GLY A 43 12.12 -3.05 14.92
C GLY A 43 13.07 -4.11 14.41
N LEU A 44 14.22 -3.70 13.90
CA LEU A 44 15.20 -4.55 13.24
C LEU A 44 16.56 -4.46 13.94
N GLN A 45 16.70 -5.16 15.07
CA GLN A 45 18.01 -5.56 15.58
C GLN A 45 18.27 -7.01 15.22
N LEU A 46 18.73 -7.23 14.02
CA LEU A 46 19.32 -8.47 13.53
C LEU A 46 20.82 -8.25 13.32
N SER A 47 21.65 -9.30 13.29
CA SER A 47 23.09 -9.11 13.17
C SER A 47 23.44 -8.37 11.86
N ARG A 48 24.11 -7.25 11.98
CA ARG A 48 24.26 -6.16 11.00
C ARG A 48 24.72 -6.55 9.58
N ALA A 49 25.33 -7.71 9.39
CA ALA A 49 25.89 -8.10 8.08
C ALA A 49 24.98 -9.07 7.30
N GLU A 50 24.36 -10.03 7.97
CA GLU A 50 23.41 -10.97 7.33
C GLU A 50 22.10 -10.29 6.98
N GLU A 51 21.71 -9.29 7.75
CA GLU A 51 20.53 -8.46 7.53
C GLU A 51 20.66 -7.51 6.37
N ALA A 52 21.79 -6.82 6.26
CA ALA A 52 22.04 -5.94 5.13
C ALA A 52 22.02 -6.72 3.81
N HIS A 53 22.56 -7.94 3.80
CA HIS A 53 22.58 -8.78 2.60
C HIS A 53 21.17 -9.30 2.23
N SER A 54 20.42 -9.75 3.22
CA SER A 54 19.02 -10.16 3.03
C SER A 54 18.13 -9.00 2.56
N HIS A 55 18.34 -7.80 3.10
CA HIS A 55 17.56 -6.61 2.74
C HIS A 55 17.86 -6.12 1.31
N VAL A 56 19.13 -6.14 0.91
CA VAL A 56 19.55 -5.81 -0.46
C VAL A 56 19.00 -6.82 -1.47
N GLU A 57 19.01 -8.13 -1.17
CA GLU A 57 18.40 -9.14 -2.05
C GLU A 57 16.89 -8.98 -2.16
N GLU A 58 16.20 -8.57 -1.09
CA GLU A 58 14.76 -8.29 -1.11
C GLU A 58 14.43 -7.04 -1.92
N LEU A 59 15.21 -5.96 -1.79
CA LEU A 59 15.05 -4.75 -2.60
C LEU A 59 15.29 -5.01 -4.09
N LEU A 60 16.33 -5.76 -4.44
CA LEU A 60 16.60 -6.15 -5.83
C LEU A 60 15.44 -6.95 -6.46
N LYS A 61 14.70 -7.74 -5.67
CA LYS A 61 13.52 -8.47 -6.14
C LYS A 61 12.29 -7.56 -6.36
N ILE A 62 12.20 -6.44 -5.67
CA ILE A 62 11.15 -5.43 -5.89
C ILE A 62 11.35 -4.73 -7.23
N GLU A 63 12.59 -4.43 -7.60
CA GLU A 63 12.98 -3.78 -8.84
C GLU A 63 12.96 -4.72 -10.06
N GLU A 64 12.75 -6.03 -9.86
CA GLU A 64 12.66 -6.97 -10.95
C GLU A 64 11.56 -6.60 -11.94
N GLN A 65 11.92 -6.30 -13.18
CA GLN A 65 10.97 -5.98 -14.23
C GLN A 65 10.10 -7.19 -14.58
N LYS A 66 8.81 -6.95 -14.79
CA LYS A 66 7.85 -7.96 -15.21
C LYS A 66 7.44 -7.74 -16.66
N PHE A 67 7.38 -8.83 -17.42
CA PHE A 67 7.04 -8.81 -18.84
C PHE A 67 5.75 -9.60 -19.10
N ILE A 68 4.94 -9.14 -20.05
CA ILE A 68 3.82 -9.90 -20.57
C ILE A 68 4.35 -10.79 -21.69
N ILE A 69 4.21 -12.11 -21.53
CA ILE A 69 4.68 -13.11 -22.49
C ILE A 69 3.51 -14.03 -22.84
N SER A 70 3.35 -14.35 -24.13
CA SER A 70 2.35 -15.30 -24.58
C SER A 70 2.69 -16.72 -24.10
N GLU A 71 1.69 -17.44 -23.59
CA GLU A 71 1.82 -18.80 -23.06
C GLU A 71 2.52 -19.76 -24.03
N THR A 72 2.13 -19.72 -25.32
CA THR A 72 2.71 -20.57 -26.36
C THR A 72 4.22 -20.37 -26.50
N ARG A 73 4.70 -19.13 -26.39
CA ARG A 73 6.15 -18.82 -26.49
C ARG A 73 6.94 -19.43 -25.34
N LEU A 74 6.39 -19.42 -24.12
CA LEU A 74 7.00 -20.08 -22.96
C LEU A 74 6.97 -21.61 -23.11
N ILE A 75 5.85 -22.19 -23.54
CA ILE A 75 5.73 -23.62 -23.76
C ILE A 75 6.76 -24.10 -24.80
N ASP A 76 6.97 -23.35 -25.87
CA ASP A 76 7.91 -23.71 -26.93
C ASP A 76 9.36 -23.78 -26.43
N LEU A 77 9.76 -22.95 -25.47
CA LEU A 77 11.10 -23.03 -24.85
C LEU A 77 11.34 -24.38 -24.16
N PHE A 78 10.31 -24.95 -23.53
CA PHE A 78 10.41 -26.24 -22.82
C PHE A 78 10.13 -27.44 -23.70
N ARG A 79 9.36 -27.28 -24.80
CA ARG A 79 9.02 -28.36 -25.72
C ARG A 79 10.21 -28.74 -26.58
N GLY A 80 10.94 -27.76 -27.06
CA GLY A 80 12.00 -27.97 -28.05
C GLY A 80 13.21 -28.75 -27.54
N ARG A 81 13.48 -28.71 -26.21
CA ARG A 81 14.65 -29.37 -25.63
C ARG A 81 14.47 -29.68 -24.15
N CYS A 82 14.87 -30.88 -23.76
CA CYS A 82 14.94 -31.30 -22.37
C CYS A 82 15.89 -30.38 -21.59
N GLN A 83 15.49 -29.97 -20.38
CA GLN A 83 16.28 -29.09 -19.49
C GLN A 83 17.39 -29.84 -18.73
N GLU A 84 17.40 -31.17 -18.81
CA GLU A 84 18.47 -32.02 -18.22
C GLU A 84 19.77 -31.86 -18.99
N PRO A 85 20.90 -31.55 -18.33
CA PRO A 85 22.20 -31.42 -19.00
C PRO A 85 22.56 -32.65 -19.83
N GLY A 86 22.95 -32.42 -21.09
CA GLY A 86 23.32 -33.50 -22.02
C GLY A 86 22.15 -34.19 -22.71
N CYS A 87 20.90 -33.88 -22.39
CA CYS A 87 19.72 -34.43 -23.06
C CYS A 87 19.15 -33.48 -24.09
N ALA A 88 19.10 -33.88 -25.36
CA ALA A 88 18.57 -33.09 -26.47
C ALA A 88 17.15 -33.51 -26.91
N SER A 89 16.50 -34.41 -26.17
CA SER A 89 15.19 -34.95 -26.53
C SER A 89 14.09 -33.92 -26.38
N GLU A 90 13.11 -33.96 -27.27
CA GLU A 90 11.88 -33.14 -27.15
C GLU A 90 11.07 -33.52 -25.92
N CYS A 91 10.31 -32.53 -25.41
CA CYS A 91 9.50 -32.68 -24.22
C CYS A 91 8.00 -32.54 -24.50
N THR A 92 7.20 -33.30 -23.81
CA THR A 92 5.78 -33.00 -23.60
C THR A 92 5.66 -32.00 -22.45
N VAL A 93 4.94 -30.90 -22.67
CA VAL A 93 4.76 -29.80 -21.69
C VAL A 93 3.29 -29.68 -21.33
N LYS A 94 3.01 -29.57 -20.05
CA LYS A 94 1.69 -29.20 -19.49
C LYS A 94 1.83 -27.88 -18.75
N SER A 95 0.85 -27.01 -18.87
CA SER A 95 0.78 -25.71 -18.19
C SER A 95 -0.45 -25.60 -17.30
N LYS A 96 -0.36 -24.73 -16.31
CA LYS A 96 -1.47 -24.29 -15.46
C LYS A 96 -1.22 -22.86 -15.03
N SER A 97 -2.24 -21.99 -15.11
CA SER A 97 -2.21 -20.65 -14.57
C SER A 97 -2.74 -20.63 -13.14
N VAL A 98 -2.02 -19.94 -12.26
CA VAL A 98 -2.42 -19.67 -10.87
C VAL A 98 -2.31 -18.18 -10.62
N GLY A 99 -3.38 -17.43 -10.91
CA GLY A 99 -3.34 -15.97 -10.94
C GLY A 99 -2.38 -15.46 -12.02
N CYS A 100 -1.44 -14.62 -11.68
CA CYS A 100 -0.40 -14.10 -12.58
C CYS A 100 0.77 -15.06 -12.81
N THR A 101 0.76 -16.24 -12.16
CA THR A 101 1.85 -17.20 -12.23
C THR A 101 1.50 -18.34 -13.14
N MET A 102 2.45 -18.75 -13.96
CA MET A 102 2.38 -19.92 -14.81
C MET A 102 3.24 -21.04 -14.22
N GLU A 103 2.66 -22.22 -14.03
CA GLU A 103 3.35 -23.45 -13.71
C GLU A 103 3.48 -24.28 -14.96
N LEU A 104 4.65 -24.84 -15.20
CA LEU A 104 4.96 -25.74 -16.30
C LEU A 104 5.53 -27.06 -15.77
N TRP A 105 5.04 -28.17 -16.31
CA TRP A 105 5.63 -29.51 -16.11
C TRP A 105 6.07 -30.02 -17.45
N TRP A 106 7.30 -30.49 -17.52
CA TRP A 106 7.84 -31.07 -18.72
C TRP A 106 8.31 -32.54 -18.49
N LYS A 107 8.19 -33.36 -19.51
CA LYS A 107 8.69 -34.74 -19.53
C LYS A 107 9.22 -35.04 -20.92
N CYS A 108 10.49 -35.49 -21.03
CA CYS A 108 11.10 -35.90 -22.29
C CYS A 108 10.93 -37.39 -22.57
N GLN A 109 11.28 -37.81 -23.78
CA GLN A 109 11.23 -39.22 -24.22
C GLN A 109 12.18 -40.12 -23.45
N ASN A 110 13.30 -39.58 -22.93
CA ASN A 110 14.27 -40.31 -22.09
C ASN A 110 13.83 -40.40 -20.61
N GLY A 111 12.62 -39.96 -20.27
CA GLY A 111 12.04 -40.11 -18.96
C GLY A 111 12.39 -38.98 -17.97
N HIS A 112 13.25 -38.02 -18.33
CA HIS A 112 13.51 -36.87 -17.49
C HIS A 112 12.26 -36.02 -17.37
N LYS A 113 12.05 -35.43 -16.19
CA LYS A 113 10.88 -34.61 -15.88
C LYS A 113 11.26 -33.46 -14.92
N GLY A 114 10.56 -32.37 -15.04
CA GLY A 114 10.76 -31.25 -14.12
C GLY A 114 9.54 -30.35 -14.03
N LYS A 115 9.62 -29.40 -13.14
CA LYS A 115 8.67 -28.33 -12.93
C LYS A 115 9.39 -26.98 -13.04
N TRP A 116 8.72 -26.00 -13.61
CA TRP A 116 9.16 -24.61 -13.65
C TRP A 116 8.00 -23.71 -13.28
N GLN A 117 8.30 -22.58 -12.69
CA GLN A 117 7.33 -21.57 -12.26
C GLN A 117 7.81 -20.20 -12.71
N SER A 118 6.88 -19.35 -13.20
CA SER A 118 7.19 -17.99 -13.64
C SER A 118 7.31 -16.99 -12.47
N SER A 119 7.22 -17.45 -11.23
CA SER A 119 7.29 -16.63 -10.03
C SER A 119 7.79 -17.46 -8.87
N GLU A 120 8.55 -16.87 -7.99
CA GLU A 120 8.93 -17.47 -6.71
C GLU A 120 7.70 -17.66 -5.81
N GLU A 121 7.78 -18.64 -4.92
CA GLU A 121 6.74 -18.98 -3.96
C GLU A 121 7.24 -18.73 -2.53
N TYR A 122 6.50 -17.94 -1.76
CA TYR A 122 6.79 -17.66 -0.37
C TYR A 122 5.58 -18.02 0.50
N GLY A 123 5.77 -18.95 1.43
CA GLY A 123 4.71 -19.31 2.37
C GLY A 123 3.41 -19.80 1.72
N GLY A 124 3.49 -20.50 0.58
CA GLY A 124 2.31 -20.99 -0.16
C GLY A 124 1.64 -19.94 -1.06
N MET A 125 2.31 -18.81 -1.32
CA MET A 125 1.81 -17.76 -2.22
C MET A 125 2.89 -17.35 -3.22
N TYR A 126 2.50 -17.21 -4.48
CA TYR A 126 3.38 -16.71 -5.53
C TYR A 126 3.60 -15.21 -5.42
N SER A 127 4.85 -14.76 -5.51
CA SER A 127 5.23 -13.35 -5.37
C SER A 127 4.52 -12.46 -6.40
N ASN A 128 4.37 -12.92 -7.65
CA ASN A 128 3.63 -12.16 -8.66
C ASN A 128 2.17 -11.92 -8.29
N ASN A 129 1.51 -12.88 -7.62
CA ASN A 129 0.12 -12.71 -7.19
C ASN A 129 0.00 -11.71 -6.04
N LEU A 130 0.95 -11.74 -5.12
CA LEU A 130 1.04 -10.76 -4.04
C LEU A 130 1.29 -9.36 -4.62
N GLN A 131 2.32 -9.21 -5.44
CA GLN A 131 2.71 -7.93 -6.05
C GLN A 131 1.59 -7.34 -6.90
N PHE A 132 0.95 -8.13 -7.76
CA PHE A 132 -0.17 -7.68 -8.58
C PHE A 132 -1.34 -7.19 -7.73
N SER A 133 -1.71 -7.95 -6.69
CA SER A 133 -2.83 -7.59 -5.82
C SER A 133 -2.53 -6.35 -4.99
N SER A 134 -1.30 -6.22 -4.49
CA SER A 134 -0.85 -5.06 -3.71
C SER A 134 -0.78 -3.80 -4.58
N ALA A 135 -0.15 -3.90 -5.75
CA ALA A 135 -0.05 -2.78 -6.69
C ALA A 135 -1.44 -2.29 -7.14
N LEU A 136 -2.39 -3.22 -7.36
CA LEU A 136 -3.77 -2.88 -7.71
C LEU A 136 -4.47 -2.10 -6.58
N LEU A 137 -4.28 -2.51 -5.33
CA LEU A 137 -4.84 -1.81 -4.16
C LEU A 137 -4.20 -0.45 -3.96
N LEU A 138 -2.86 -0.39 -3.93
CA LEU A 138 -2.08 0.82 -3.63
C LEU A 138 -2.22 1.91 -4.70
N SER A 139 -2.42 1.51 -5.97
CA SER A 139 -2.68 2.44 -7.06
C SER A 139 -4.13 2.94 -7.13
N GLY A 140 -4.99 2.56 -6.17
CA GLY A 140 -6.41 2.96 -6.14
C GLY A 140 -7.26 2.34 -7.25
N ASN A 141 -6.78 1.29 -7.92
CA ASN A 141 -7.51 0.64 -8.98
C ASN A 141 -8.61 -0.29 -8.48
N ASN A 142 -9.65 -0.45 -9.27
CA ASN A 142 -10.75 -1.36 -8.98
C ASN A 142 -10.50 -2.74 -9.60
N HIS A 143 -10.54 -3.79 -8.77
CA HIS A 143 -10.33 -5.17 -9.23
C HIS A 143 -11.21 -5.56 -10.41
N SER A 144 -12.49 -5.20 -10.42
CA SER A 144 -13.41 -5.58 -11.50
C SER A 144 -13.06 -4.92 -12.84
N LYS A 145 -12.52 -3.67 -12.82
CA LYS A 145 -12.04 -3.00 -14.04
C LYS A 145 -10.78 -3.68 -14.58
N ILE A 146 -9.85 -4.03 -13.70
CA ILE A 146 -8.62 -4.72 -14.09
C ILE A 146 -8.93 -6.15 -14.56
N GLU A 147 -9.85 -6.87 -13.92
CA GLU A 147 -10.32 -8.18 -14.37
C GLU A 147 -10.93 -8.10 -15.78
N LEU A 148 -11.74 -7.07 -16.06
CA LEU A 148 -12.31 -6.85 -17.39
C LEU A 148 -11.22 -6.57 -18.44
N MET A 149 -10.25 -5.70 -18.14
CA MET A 149 -9.10 -5.43 -18.98
C MET A 149 -8.31 -6.73 -19.25
N SER A 150 -8.07 -7.51 -18.21
CA SER A 150 -7.34 -8.79 -18.29
C SER A 150 -8.04 -9.79 -19.21
N ARG A 151 -9.38 -9.85 -19.20
CA ARG A 151 -10.16 -10.68 -20.13
C ARG A 151 -9.98 -10.25 -21.59
N PHE A 152 -10.02 -8.95 -21.87
CA PHE A 152 -9.78 -8.46 -23.24
C PHE A 152 -8.35 -8.70 -23.71
N LEU A 153 -7.38 -8.62 -22.83
CA LEU A 153 -5.97 -8.81 -23.15
C LEU A 153 -5.56 -10.29 -23.16
N GLY A 154 -6.39 -11.20 -22.63
CA GLY A 154 -6.02 -12.59 -22.38
C GLY A 154 -5.00 -12.73 -21.24
N LEU A 155 -4.91 -11.75 -20.35
CA LEU A 155 -3.98 -11.75 -19.22
C LEU A 155 -4.54 -12.59 -18.07
N SER A 156 -3.74 -13.54 -17.57
CA SER A 156 -4.08 -14.28 -16.36
C SER A 156 -3.86 -13.38 -15.13
N CYS A 157 -4.86 -13.28 -14.25
CA CYS A 157 -4.79 -12.46 -13.04
C CYS A 157 -5.42 -13.18 -11.84
N PRO A 158 -5.11 -12.77 -10.60
CA PRO A 158 -5.74 -13.33 -9.41
C PRO A 158 -7.25 -13.13 -9.41
N SER A 159 -7.98 -14.16 -8.99
CA SER A 159 -9.42 -14.06 -8.81
C SER A 159 -9.77 -13.01 -7.75
N ARG A 160 -11.01 -12.50 -7.79
CA ARG A 160 -11.50 -11.57 -6.75
C ARG A 160 -11.34 -12.14 -5.33
N ALA A 161 -11.59 -13.42 -5.14
CA ALA A 161 -11.42 -14.07 -3.84
C ALA A 161 -9.94 -14.05 -3.39
N SER A 162 -9.01 -14.34 -4.30
CA SER A 162 -7.58 -14.27 -4.04
C SER A 162 -7.13 -12.84 -3.73
N PHE A 163 -7.59 -11.86 -4.51
CA PHE A 163 -7.32 -10.44 -4.29
C PHE A 163 -7.80 -9.99 -2.90
N LEU A 164 -9.05 -10.27 -2.52
CA LEU A 164 -9.60 -9.90 -1.22
C LEU A 164 -8.86 -10.59 -0.05
N ARG A 165 -8.37 -11.82 -0.28
CA ARG A 165 -7.55 -12.54 0.71
C ARG A 165 -6.20 -11.86 0.89
N VAL A 166 -5.53 -11.47 -0.19
CA VAL A 166 -4.27 -10.70 -0.12
C VAL A 166 -4.49 -9.36 0.57
N GLN A 167 -5.51 -8.62 0.16
CA GLN A 167 -5.88 -7.36 0.78
C GLN A 167 -6.03 -7.51 2.30
N LYS A 168 -6.85 -8.46 2.75
CA LYS A 168 -7.20 -8.62 4.17
C LYS A 168 -6.04 -9.09 5.03
N PHE A 169 -5.25 -10.03 4.55
CA PHE A 169 -4.27 -10.73 5.40
C PHE A 169 -2.84 -10.22 5.24
N TYR A 170 -2.57 -9.45 4.17
CA TYR A 170 -1.22 -8.94 3.90
C TYR A 170 -1.19 -7.42 3.74
N CYS A 171 -2.01 -6.84 2.86
CA CYS A 171 -1.93 -5.42 2.58
C CYS A 171 -2.41 -4.56 3.75
N VAL A 172 -3.62 -4.82 4.27
CA VAL A 172 -4.20 -4.00 5.35
C VAL A 172 -3.32 -4.04 6.61
N PRO A 173 -2.87 -5.20 7.11
CA PRO A 173 -1.96 -5.21 8.27
C PRO A 173 -0.66 -4.46 8.05
N ALA A 174 -0.06 -4.55 6.85
CA ALA A 174 1.16 -3.82 6.54
C ALA A 174 0.94 -2.30 6.46
N ILE A 175 -0.22 -1.87 5.92
CA ILE A 175 -0.63 -0.46 5.89
C ILE A 175 -0.81 0.07 7.32
N ASP A 176 -1.49 -0.68 8.17
CA ASP A 176 -1.74 -0.31 9.56
C ASP A 176 -0.43 -0.19 10.35
N GLU A 177 0.50 -1.15 10.19
CA GLU A 177 1.81 -1.13 10.83
C GLU A 177 2.64 0.08 10.36
N TRP A 178 2.67 0.33 9.04
CA TRP A 178 3.37 1.49 8.48
C TRP A 178 2.76 2.82 8.97
N TRP A 179 1.44 2.92 9.00
CA TRP A 179 0.74 4.10 9.50
C TRP A 179 1.09 4.39 10.96
N GLU A 180 1.03 3.40 11.85
CA GLU A 180 1.36 3.59 13.26
C GLU A 180 2.83 3.96 13.47
N TRP A 181 3.73 3.37 12.71
CA TRP A 181 5.14 3.77 12.73
C TRP A 181 5.33 5.22 12.28
N MET A 182 4.78 5.61 11.13
CA MET A 182 4.88 6.96 10.59
C MET A 182 4.28 7.98 11.56
N ARG A 183 3.08 7.73 12.05
CA ARG A 183 2.38 8.57 13.00
C ARG A 183 3.16 8.76 14.29
N THR A 184 3.75 7.70 14.84
CA THR A 184 4.57 7.77 16.05
C THR A 184 5.79 8.67 15.84
N ASN A 185 6.46 8.57 14.69
CA ASN A 185 7.59 9.42 14.36
C ASN A 185 7.18 10.89 14.23
N ILE A 186 6.08 11.17 13.52
CA ILE A 186 5.54 12.52 13.38
C ILE A 186 5.21 13.11 14.77
N ILE A 187 4.46 12.39 15.60
CA ILE A 187 4.09 12.85 16.94
C ILE A 187 5.32 13.08 17.82
N SER A 188 6.35 12.25 17.73
CA SER A 188 7.59 12.47 18.49
C SER A 188 8.33 13.74 18.06
N LEU A 189 8.21 14.13 16.79
CA LEU A 189 8.83 15.33 16.24
C LEU A 189 8.12 16.62 16.67
N ILE A 190 6.78 16.59 16.67
CA ILE A 190 5.95 17.78 16.88
C ILE A 190 5.26 17.83 18.26
N GLY A 191 5.26 16.75 19.02
CA GLY A 191 4.41 16.59 20.23
C GLY A 191 4.68 17.59 21.36
N THR A 192 5.85 18.27 21.35
CA THR A 192 6.18 19.30 22.32
C THR A 192 5.79 20.73 21.87
N LEU A 193 5.37 20.88 20.62
CA LEU A 193 5.00 22.18 20.05
C LEU A 193 3.54 22.51 20.36
N ASP A 194 3.22 23.80 20.37
CA ASP A 194 1.84 24.29 20.37
C ASP A 194 1.26 24.12 18.97
N LEU A 195 0.34 23.15 18.81
CA LEU A 195 -0.13 22.76 17.50
C LEU A 195 -1.45 23.40 17.10
N VAL A 196 -1.46 23.90 15.86
CA VAL A 196 -2.68 24.23 15.11
C VAL A 196 -2.94 23.08 14.14
N VAL A 197 -4.13 22.49 14.22
CA VAL A 197 -4.51 21.39 13.32
C VAL A 197 -5.68 21.78 12.45
N SER A 198 -5.69 21.30 11.21
CA SER A 198 -6.84 21.38 10.32
C SER A 198 -7.48 20.01 10.15
N GLY A 199 -8.78 19.94 9.92
CA GLY A 199 -9.47 18.68 9.72
C GLY A 199 -10.53 18.78 8.63
N ASP A 200 -10.62 17.71 7.82
CA ASP A 200 -11.61 17.54 6.76
C ASP A 200 -12.08 16.09 6.65
N GLY A 201 -13.32 15.91 6.22
CA GLY A 201 -13.98 14.63 6.12
C GLY A 201 -14.29 14.20 4.68
N GLN A 202 -13.72 13.08 4.26
CA GLN A 202 -14.04 12.46 2.96
C GLN A 202 -15.02 11.31 3.11
N SER A 203 -16.18 11.43 2.46
CA SER A 203 -17.22 10.40 2.41
C SER A 203 -17.05 9.47 1.20
N ASP A 204 -17.45 8.19 1.35
CA ASP A 204 -17.46 7.17 0.28
C ASP A 204 -18.44 7.48 -0.86
N SER A 205 -19.41 8.36 -0.62
CA SER A 205 -20.37 8.81 -1.63
C SER A 205 -20.97 10.17 -1.24
N PRO A 206 -21.44 10.97 -2.21
CA PRO A 206 -21.93 12.31 -1.94
C PRO A 206 -23.26 12.31 -1.17
N GLY A 207 -23.45 13.32 -0.33
CA GLY A 207 -24.69 13.65 0.35
C GLY A 207 -25.15 12.60 1.37
N HIS A 208 -26.47 12.47 1.51
CA HIS A 208 -27.07 11.59 2.53
C HIS A 208 -26.91 10.08 2.27
N SER A 209 -26.40 9.68 1.11
CA SER A 209 -26.16 8.28 0.74
C SER A 209 -24.86 7.71 1.32
N ALA A 210 -23.96 8.55 1.80
CA ALA A 210 -22.69 8.15 2.40
C ALA A 210 -22.91 7.14 3.52
N LYS A 211 -22.12 6.07 3.50
CA LYS A 211 -22.12 4.99 4.51
C LYS A 211 -20.91 5.08 5.43
N TYR A 212 -19.80 5.52 4.87
CA TYR A 212 -18.51 5.63 5.55
C TYR A 212 -17.92 7.01 5.35
N LEU A 213 -17.17 7.47 6.34
CA LEU A 213 -16.41 8.70 6.29
C LEU A 213 -15.02 8.42 6.85
N THR A 214 -14.00 8.95 6.18
CA THR A 214 -12.64 9.07 6.71
C THR A 214 -12.40 10.53 7.04
N TYR A 215 -12.08 10.83 8.29
CA TYR A 215 -11.73 12.16 8.74
C TYR A 215 -10.23 12.25 8.92
N PHE A 216 -9.63 13.23 8.24
CA PHE A 216 -8.20 13.49 8.28
C PHE A 216 -7.94 14.68 9.20
N VAL A 217 -6.94 14.57 10.07
CA VAL A 217 -6.44 15.70 10.84
C VAL A 217 -4.99 15.92 10.48
N MET A 218 -4.68 17.14 10.05
CA MET A 218 -3.36 17.56 9.62
C MET A 218 -2.83 18.67 10.52
N VAL A 219 -1.52 18.69 10.71
CA VAL A 219 -0.82 19.83 11.31
C VAL A 219 -0.54 20.84 10.22
N THR A 220 -0.97 22.07 10.44
CA THR A 220 -0.68 23.19 9.57
C THR A 220 0.49 23.97 10.17
N ASP A 221 1.70 23.61 9.82
CA ASP A 221 2.90 24.38 10.16
C ASP A 221 3.49 25.02 8.90
N ALA A 222 4.26 26.09 9.08
CA ALA A 222 4.74 26.95 8.00
C ALA A 222 5.67 26.24 6.97
N LEU A 223 6.14 25.04 7.25
CA LEU A 223 7.15 24.36 6.43
C LEU A 223 6.68 23.03 5.83
N GLN A 224 5.82 22.27 6.52
CA GLN A 224 5.35 20.96 6.04
C GLN A 224 3.98 20.63 6.63
N GLU A 225 3.16 19.91 5.85
CA GLU A 225 1.86 19.41 6.28
C GLU A 225 1.98 17.90 6.59
N TYR A 226 1.53 17.52 7.78
CA TYR A 226 1.53 16.12 8.21
C TYR A 226 0.14 15.67 8.61
N ILE A 227 -0.29 14.51 8.13
CA ILE A 227 -1.48 13.84 8.68
C ILE A 227 -1.10 13.23 10.03
N VAL A 228 -1.71 13.70 11.11
CA VAL A 228 -1.42 13.26 12.48
C VAL A 228 -2.47 12.32 13.04
N HIS A 229 -3.65 12.28 12.43
CA HIS A 229 -4.72 11.37 12.83
C HIS A 229 -5.68 11.07 11.68
N LEU A 230 -6.17 9.83 11.68
CA LEU A 230 -7.25 9.34 10.82
C LEU A 230 -8.35 8.77 11.71
N GLU A 231 -9.58 9.19 11.48
CA GLU A 231 -10.76 8.63 12.14
C GLU A 231 -11.71 8.05 11.11
N TYR A 232 -12.08 6.79 11.27
CA TYR A 232 -13.05 6.12 10.42
C TYR A 232 -14.42 6.09 11.10
N MET A 233 -15.46 6.43 10.35
CA MET A 233 -16.81 6.50 10.87
C MET A 233 -17.78 5.70 9.99
N ASP A 234 -18.54 4.81 10.61
CA ASP A 234 -19.68 4.16 9.97
C ASP A 234 -20.97 4.96 10.30
N LYS A 235 -21.78 5.20 9.30
CA LYS A 235 -23.08 5.89 9.45
C LYS A 235 -23.96 5.31 10.55
N ARG A 236 -23.86 4.01 10.79
CA ARG A 236 -24.60 3.32 11.86
C ARG A 236 -24.25 3.80 13.26
N GLU A 237 -23.01 4.26 13.47
CA GLU A 237 -22.52 4.77 14.75
C GLU A 237 -23.17 6.12 15.13
N VAL A 238 -23.70 6.85 14.14
CA VAL A 238 -24.33 8.16 14.32
C VAL A 238 -25.84 8.14 14.05
N GLY A 239 -26.49 7.03 14.32
CA GLY A 239 -27.94 6.87 14.16
C GLY A 239 -28.43 6.90 12.71
N GLY A 240 -27.61 6.46 11.76
CA GLY A 240 -27.94 6.37 10.34
C GLY A 240 -27.99 7.71 9.60
N LYS A 241 -27.44 8.78 10.17
CA LYS A 241 -27.44 10.14 9.58
C LYS A 241 -26.04 10.53 9.16
N SER A 242 -25.72 10.47 7.86
CA SER A 242 -24.40 10.81 7.31
C SER A 242 -23.90 12.22 7.69
N PRO A 243 -24.74 13.29 7.77
CA PRO A 243 -24.25 14.62 8.21
C PRO A 243 -23.70 14.66 9.64
N ASN A 244 -24.02 13.64 10.46
CA ASN A 244 -23.49 13.56 11.83
C ASN A 244 -22.12 12.90 11.90
N MET A 245 -21.67 12.21 10.83
CA MET A 245 -20.41 11.46 10.84
C MET A 245 -19.22 12.40 11.02
N GLU A 246 -19.15 13.49 10.26
CA GLU A 246 -18.06 14.45 10.31
C GLU A 246 -17.89 15.08 11.70
N LYS A 247 -18.99 15.54 12.28
CA LYS A 247 -19.00 16.12 13.64
C LYS A 247 -18.50 15.12 14.69
N GLU A 248 -18.97 13.88 14.64
CA GLU A 248 -18.58 12.85 15.61
C GLU A 248 -17.13 12.42 15.38
N ALA A 249 -16.69 12.31 14.12
CA ALA A 249 -15.32 12.01 13.77
C ALA A 249 -14.34 13.08 14.27
N LEU A 250 -14.64 14.36 14.03
CA LEU A 250 -13.85 15.47 14.55
C LEU A 250 -13.75 15.42 16.07
N LYS A 251 -14.88 15.20 16.76
CA LYS A 251 -14.91 15.10 18.22
C LYS A 251 -13.97 14.01 18.72
N ARG A 252 -14.07 12.79 18.18
CA ARG A 252 -13.22 11.66 18.55
C ARG A 252 -11.75 11.92 18.23
N SER A 253 -11.47 12.54 17.09
CA SER A 253 -10.11 12.92 16.70
C SER A 253 -9.48 13.87 17.72
N ILE A 254 -10.20 14.91 18.12
CA ILE A 254 -9.73 15.88 19.12
C ILE A 254 -9.51 15.21 20.48
N GLU A 255 -10.43 14.37 20.93
CA GLU A 255 -10.31 13.64 22.21
C GLU A 255 -9.05 12.77 22.23
N LYS A 256 -8.73 12.08 21.13
CA LYS A 256 -7.53 11.25 21.00
C LYS A 256 -6.25 12.08 20.89
N LEU A 257 -6.26 13.16 20.07
CA LEU A 257 -5.07 13.98 19.85
C LEU A 257 -4.64 14.75 21.09
N LYS A 258 -5.56 15.23 21.91
CA LYS A 258 -5.25 15.91 23.18
C LYS A 258 -4.44 15.07 24.17
N LEU A 259 -4.49 13.77 24.04
CA LEU A 259 -3.72 12.87 24.89
C LEU A 259 -2.26 12.70 24.39
N LEU A 260 -1.99 13.12 23.16
CA LEU A 260 -0.74 12.85 22.48
C LEU A 260 0.08 14.11 22.18
N VAL A 261 -0.59 15.26 22.00
CA VAL A 261 0.03 16.51 21.55
C VAL A 261 -0.54 17.72 22.28
N ASN A 262 0.18 18.83 22.29
CA ASN A 262 -0.29 20.09 22.85
C ASN A 262 -1.16 20.84 21.82
N LEU A 263 -2.43 20.45 21.74
CA LEU A 263 -3.40 21.00 20.80
C LEU A 263 -3.88 22.38 21.26
N LYS A 264 -3.55 23.43 20.52
CA LYS A 264 -3.95 24.85 20.81
C LYS A 264 -5.16 25.27 20.01
N GLU A 265 -5.18 24.98 18.74
CA GLU A 265 -6.21 25.46 17.83
C GLU A 265 -6.65 24.37 16.85
N VAL A 266 -7.92 24.39 16.48
CA VAL A 266 -8.50 23.50 15.48
C VAL A 266 -9.15 24.35 14.39
N VAL A 267 -8.71 24.18 13.16
CA VAL A 267 -9.26 24.84 11.98
C VAL A 267 -10.15 23.83 11.23
N THR A 268 -11.36 24.22 10.89
CA THR A 268 -12.33 23.35 10.21
C THR A 268 -13.30 24.17 9.38
N ASP A 269 -14.01 23.52 8.49
CA ASP A 269 -15.06 24.10 7.67
C ASP A 269 -16.15 24.75 8.54
N ALA A 270 -16.77 25.81 8.02
CA ALA A 270 -17.82 26.60 8.69
C ALA A 270 -19.15 25.84 8.79
N SER A 271 -19.13 24.58 9.23
CA SER A 271 -20.33 23.80 9.51
C SER A 271 -21.01 24.30 10.79
N SER A 272 -22.28 24.74 10.70
CA SER A 272 -23.04 25.23 11.87
C SER A 272 -23.13 24.21 13.02
N SER A 273 -23.09 22.92 12.72
CA SER A 273 -23.10 21.82 13.69
C SER A 273 -21.76 21.68 14.41
N ILE A 274 -20.66 21.89 13.70
CA ILE A 274 -19.30 21.86 14.24
C ILE A 274 -19.06 23.11 15.08
N ILE A 275 -19.39 24.30 14.56
CA ILE A 275 -19.29 25.56 15.28
C ILE A 275 -20.01 25.50 16.63
N LYS A 276 -21.24 24.99 16.64
CA LYS A 276 -22.01 24.81 17.89
C LYS A 276 -21.35 23.84 18.86
N MET A 277 -20.72 22.78 18.38
CA MET A 277 -19.99 21.83 19.22
C MET A 277 -18.71 22.46 19.80
N MET A 278 -17.95 23.16 18.96
CA MET A 278 -16.68 23.77 19.33
C MET A 278 -16.82 24.96 20.27
N GLY A 279 -17.86 25.81 20.09
CA GLY A 279 -18.10 27.01 20.88
C GLY A 279 -18.33 26.80 22.38
N THR A 280 -18.50 25.55 22.81
CA THR A 280 -18.59 25.17 24.22
C THR A 280 -17.28 24.62 24.80
N THR A 281 -16.24 24.38 23.97
CA THR A 281 -15.13 23.51 24.40
C THR A 281 -13.74 24.02 23.99
N PHE A 282 -13.59 24.93 22.99
CA PHE A 282 -12.28 25.26 22.40
C PHE A 282 -12.18 26.72 21.88
N TYR A 283 -10.94 27.23 21.80
CA TYR A 283 -10.60 28.29 20.85
C TYR A 283 -10.55 27.68 19.46
N TYR A 284 -11.26 28.24 18.47
CA TYR A 284 -11.28 27.76 17.09
C TYR A 284 -11.20 28.95 16.13
N SER A 285 -10.52 28.73 15.01
CA SER A 285 -10.58 29.61 13.84
C SER A 285 -11.42 28.91 12.75
N ILE A 286 -12.24 29.72 12.09
CA ILE A 286 -13.07 29.30 10.96
C ILE A 286 -12.43 29.91 9.72
N LEU A 287 -12.11 29.08 8.74
CA LEU A 287 -11.69 29.52 7.41
C LEU A 287 -12.86 30.04 6.59
#